data_29bf886cee94c1dc4b4029f8d4695b0d
#
_entry.id   29bf886cee94c1dc4b4029f8d4695b0d
#
_cell.length_a   1.000
_cell.length_b   1.000
_cell.length_c   1.000
_cell.angle_alpha   90.00
_cell.angle_beta   90.00
_cell.angle_gamma   90.00
#
_symmetry.space_group_name_H-M   'P 1'
#
loop_
_entity.id
_entity.type
_entity.pdbx_description
1 polymer ?
#
loop_
_entity_poly.entity_id
_entity_poly.type
_entity_poly.pdbx_seq_one_letter_code
_entity_poly.pdbx_strand_id
1 'polypeptide(L)'
;MIVGDPNQMPPTSFFAGNSVDEDNLDIEDLDSILDDCLALGMPSAHLHWHYRSRHESLIAFCNREFYENSILTFPSVNDRQRRVSMVKVEGFFDRGKSRVNEGEAQAIVAQIKKRYADPEQKKQTIGVVTFNVNQQTLIEDLLQEEYQKDLEFDK
;
A
#
# COMPACT_ATOMS: atom_id res chain seq x y z
N MET A 1 -12.92 -24.25 -7.40
CA MET A 1 -12.25 -23.73 -6.20
C MET A 1 -11.93 -22.27 -6.46
N ILE A 2 -12.41 -21.38 -5.60
CA ILE A 2 -12.15 -19.94 -5.65
C ILE A 2 -11.23 -19.61 -4.48
N VAL A 3 -10.22 -18.79 -4.73
CA VAL A 3 -9.24 -18.38 -3.71
C VAL A 3 -9.14 -16.86 -3.76
N GLY A 4 -9.23 -16.23 -2.61
CA GLY A 4 -9.15 -14.78 -2.48
C GLY A 4 -9.07 -14.38 -1.00
N ASP A 5 -9.15 -13.08 -0.76
CA ASP A 5 -9.07 -12.50 0.58
C ASP A 5 -10.03 -11.31 0.67
N PRO A 6 -11.11 -11.42 1.46
CA PRO A 6 -12.11 -10.37 1.57
C PRO A 6 -11.59 -9.10 2.28
N ASN A 7 -10.44 -9.19 2.95
CA ASN A 7 -9.78 -8.04 3.60
C ASN A 7 -8.83 -7.29 2.67
N GLN A 8 -8.61 -7.77 1.43
CA GLN A 8 -7.82 -7.05 0.43
C GLN A 8 -8.72 -6.16 -0.43
N MET A 9 -8.12 -5.14 -1.02
CA MET A 9 -8.84 -4.25 -1.93
C MET A 9 -9.38 -5.04 -3.13
N PRO A 10 -10.63 -4.78 -3.55
CA PRO A 10 -11.18 -5.36 -4.77
C PRO A 10 -10.35 -4.94 -5.99
N PRO A 11 -10.50 -5.64 -7.13
CA PRO A 11 -9.87 -5.23 -8.38
C PRO A 11 -10.25 -3.79 -8.70
N THR A 12 -9.25 -2.93 -8.92
CA THR A 12 -9.51 -1.53 -9.27
C THR A 12 -10.08 -1.46 -10.67
N SER A 13 -11.26 -0.88 -10.82
CA SER A 13 -11.94 -0.63 -12.09
C SER A 13 -11.33 0.53 -12.91
N PHE A 14 -10.02 0.78 -12.78
CA PHE A 14 -9.33 1.87 -13.48
C PHE A 14 -9.49 1.82 -15.00
N PHE A 15 -9.82 0.66 -15.57
CA PHE A 15 -10.02 0.44 -17.01
C PHE A 15 -11.46 0.08 -17.38
N ALA A 16 -12.36 -0.06 -16.43
CA ALA A 16 -13.78 -0.22 -16.72
C ALA A 16 -14.34 1.18 -17.02
N GLY A 17 -14.49 1.50 -18.29
CA GLY A 17 -15.21 2.70 -18.70
C GLY A 17 -16.60 2.67 -18.06
N ASN A 18 -17.02 3.79 -17.48
CA ASN A 18 -18.35 4.00 -16.94
C ASN A 18 -19.40 3.88 -18.07
N SER A 19 -19.79 2.66 -18.42
CA SER A 19 -21.09 2.41 -19.02
C SER A 19 -22.01 2.00 -17.88
N VAL A 20 -22.54 2.99 -17.17
CA VAL A 20 -23.68 2.78 -16.27
C VAL A 20 -24.87 2.55 -17.22
N ASP A 21 -25.24 1.31 -17.46
CA ASP A 21 -26.54 0.96 -18.00
C ASP A 21 -27.56 1.26 -16.88
N GLU A 22 -28.32 2.34 -17.05
CA GLU A 22 -29.34 2.81 -16.10
C GLU A 22 -30.52 1.81 -15.92
N ASP A 23 -30.57 0.73 -16.67
CA ASP A 23 -31.69 -0.22 -16.70
C ASP A 23 -31.49 -1.46 -15.78
N ASN A 24 -30.36 -1.61 -15.08
CA ASN A 24 -30.10 -2.73 -14.17
C ASN A 24 -29.88 -2.30 -12.71
N LEU A 25 -30.83 -1.58 -12.15
CA LEU A 25 -30.78 -1.05 -10.77
C LEU A 25 -31.04 -2.06 -9.66
N ASP A 26 -31.28 -3.33 -9.96
CA ASP A 26 -31.70 -4.33 -8.96
C ASP A 26 -30.71 -5.48 -8.68
N ILE A 27 -29.51 -5.46 -9.21
CA ILE A 27 -28.47 -6.44 -8.86
C ILE A 27 -27.33 -5.64 -8.22
N GLU A 28 -27.22 -5.72 -6.90
CA GLU A 28 -25.97 -5.33 -6.22
C GLU A 28 -24.86 -6.27 -6.71
N ASP A 29 -24.11 -5.84 -7.73
CA ASP A 29 -22.89 -6.53 -8.12
C ASP A 29 -21.92 -6.48 -6.95
N LEU A 30 -21.71 -7.62 -6.32
CA LEU A 30 -20.71 -7.77 -5.29
C LEU A 30 -19.31 -7.56 -5.92
N ASP A 31 -18.39 -6.99 -5.16
CA ASP A 31 -17.08 -6.55 -5.67
C ASP A 31 -16.21 -7.69 -6.22
N SER A 32 -16.53 -8.94 -5.89
CA SER A 32 -15.78 -10.10 -6.37
C SER A 32 -16.60 -11.40 -6.37
N ILE A 33 -16.20 -12.35 -7.21
CA ILE A 33 -16.74 -13.72 -7.19
C ILE A 33 -16.61 -14.39 -5.81
N LEU A 34 -15.60 -14.02 -5.03
CA LEU A 34 -15.43 -14.52 -3.67
C LEU A 34 -16.59 -14.07 -2.78
N ASP A 35 -16.98 -12.80 -2.89
CA ASP A 35 -18.07 -12.23 -2.11
C ASP A 35 -19.40 -12.89 -2.49
N ASP A 36 -19.63 -13.15 -3.77
CA ASP A 36 -20.79 -13.92 -4.24
C ASP A 36 -20.84 -15.31 -3.61
N CYS A 37 -19.71 -16.02 -3.57
CA CYS A 37 -19.65 -17.35 -2.98
C CYS A 37 -19.86 -17.34 -1.46
N LEU A 38 -19.33 -16.34 -0.78
CA LEU A 38 -19.51 -16.16 0.66
C LEU A 38 -20.98 -15.81 1.00
N ALA A 39 -21.60 -14.95 0.19
CA ALA A 39 -23.02 -14.59 0.35
C ALA A 39 -23.96 -15.80 0.12
N LEU A 40 -23.60 -16.69 -0.79
CA LEU A 40 -24.32 -17.95 -1.02
C LEU A 40 -24.07 -19.02 0.05
N GLY A 41 -23.25 -18.73 1.05
CA GLY A 41 -22.94 -19.68 2.13
C GLY A 41 -22.15 -20.91 1.69
N MET A 42 -21.34 -20.79 0.64
CA MET A 42 -20.50 -21.91 0.18
C MET A 42 -19.47 -22.30 1.25
N PRO A 43 -19.17 -23.61 1.39
CA PRO A 43 -18.15 -24.06 2.34
C PRO A 43 -16.81 -23.37 2.09
N SER A 44 -16.25 -22.76 3.12
CA SER A 44 -14.98 -22.03 3.05
C SER A 44 -13.97 -22.57 4.06
N ALA A 45 -12.69 -22.41 3.75
CA ALA A 45 -11.59 -22.72 4.65
C ALA A 45 -10.52 -21.62 4.58
N HIS A 46 -9.96 -21.26 5.73
CA HIS A 46 -8.91 -20.26 5.81
C HIS A 46 -7.53 -20.88 5.61
N LEU A 47 -6.68 -20.15 4.85
CA LEU A 47 -5.26 -20.44 4.74
C LEU A 47 -4.52 -19.71 5.86
N HIS A 48 -4.01 -20.46 6.84
CA HIS A 48 -3.40 -19.87 8.03
C HIS A 48 -1.92 -19.51 7.87
N TRP A 49 -1.21 -20.09 6.90
CA TRP A 49 0.22 -19.85 6.76
C TRP A 49 0.56 -18.69 5.84
N HIS A 50 1.30 -17.72 6.38
CA HIS A 50 1.84 -16.59 5.63
C HIS A 50 3.32 -16.81 5.32
N TYR A 51 3.67 -16.79 4.04
CA TYR A 51 5.05 -17.02 3.56
C TYR A 51 5.65 -15.84 2.77
N ARG A 52 4.83 -14.88 2.37
CA ARG A 52 5.26 -13.76 1.50
C ARG A 52 6.19 -12.79 2.22
N SER A 53 5.92 -12.44 3.46
CA SER A 53 6.75 -11.51 4.23
C SER A 53 7.99 -12.22 4.75
N ARG A 54 9.15 -11.67 4.45
CA ARG A 54 10.45 -12.20 4.90
C ARG A 54 10.68 -12.02 6.41
N HIS A 55 9.87 -11.20 7.05
CA HIS A 55 9.95 -10.92 8.48
C HIS A 55 8.53 -10.81 9.04
N GLU A 56 8.28 -11.46 10.17
CA GLU A 56 6.94 -11.52 10.77
C GLU A 56 6.37 -10.14 11.13
N SER A 57 7.22 -9.18 11.54
CA SER A 57 6.76 -7.82 11.88
C SER A 57 6.08 -7.09 10.71
N LEU A 58 6.33 -7.51 9.45
CA LEU A 58 5.70 -6.90 8.27
C LEU A 58 4.21 -7.23 8.18
N ILE A 59 3.79 -8.39 8.67
CA ILE A 59 2.39 -8.82 8.66
C ILE A 59 1.71 -8.67 10.04
N ALA A 60 2.48 -8.47 11.11
CA ALA A 60 1.98 -8.48 12.48
C ALA A 60 0.83 -7.49 12.71
N PHE A 61 0.93 -6.28 12.15
CA PHE A 61 -0.14 -5.29 12.24
C PHE A 61 -1.42 -5.80 11.56
N CYS A 62 -1.30 -6.22 10.29
CA CYS A 62 -2.46 -6.73 9.54
C CYS A 62 -3.06 -7.97 10.21
N ASN A 63 -2.22 -8.88 10.73
CA ASN A 63 -2.69 -10.06 11.43
C ASN A 63 -3.56 -9.72 12.63
N ARG A 64 -3.13 -8.72 13.41
CA ARG A 64 -3.89 -8.26 14.58
C ARG A 64 -5.18 -7.55 14.21
N GLU A 65 -5.15 -6.65 13.23
CA GLU A 65 -6.27 -5.74 12.93
C GLU A 65 -7.32 -6.37 12.00
N PHE A 66 -6.92 -7.31 11.12
CA PHE A 66 -7.79 -7.80 10.05
C PHE A 66 -7.97 -9.33 10.05
N TYR A 67 -7.12 -10.06 10.74
CA TYR A 67 -7.13 -11.54 10.70
C TYR A 67 -7.19 -12.18 12.09
N GLU A 68 -7.57 -11.43 13.12
CA GLU A 68 -7.79 -11.95 14.49
C GLU A 68 -6.61 -12.74 15.06
N ASN A 69 -5.37 -12.42 14.65
CA ASN A 69 -4.15 -13.17 14.94
C ASN A 69 -4.17 -14.65 14.49
N SER A 70 -5.00 -14.99 13.51
CA SER A 70 -5.14 -16.36 13.00
C SER A 70 -4.04 -16.76 12.02
N ILE A 71 -3.28 -15.78 11.50
CA ILE A 71 -2.20 -16.04 10.53
C ILE A 71 -0.94 -16.48 11.27
N LEU A 72 -0.43 -17.64 10.86
CA LEU A 72 0.83 -18.20 11.33
C LEU A 72 2.00 -17.72 10.44
N THR A 73 3.09 -17.33 11.05
CA THR A 73 4.30 -16.85 10.36
C THR A 73 5.48 -17.76 10.69
N PHE A 74 6.46 -17.79 9.80
CA PHE A 74 7.74 -18.46 10.10
C PHE A 74 8.63 -17.52 10.91
N PRO A 75 9.32 -18.04 11.94
CA PRO A 75 10.26 -17.25 12.74
C PRO A 75 11.34 -16.62 11.87
N SER A 76 11.63 -15.37 12.11
CA SER A 76 12.71 -14.65 11.41
C SER A 76 14.03 -14.83 12.13
N VAL A 77 15.12 -14.99 11.38
CA VAL A 77 16.47 -15.15 11.94
C VAL A 77 16.95 -13.89 12.68
N ASN A 78 16.36 -12.74 12.39
CA ASN A 78 16.75 -11.42 12.89
C ASN A 78 15.60 -10.67 13.56
N ASP A 79 15.00 -11.21 14.60
CA ASP A 79 13.84 -10.63 15.31
C ASP A 79 14.13 -9.26 15.95
N ARG A 80 15.40 -8.95 16.19
CA ARG A 80 15.82 -7.69 16.84
C ARG A 80 15.80 -6.48 15.88
N GLN A 81 15.73 -6.69 14.57
CA GLN A 81 15.70 -5.59 13.61
C GLN A 81 14.27 -5.11 13.40
N ARG A 82 14.02 -3.83 13.66
CA ARG A 82 12.75 -3.20 13.31
C ARG A 82 12.63 -3.09 11.79
N ARG A 83 11.62 -3.72 11.23
CA ARG A 83 11.29 -3.67 9.78
C ARG A 83 10.17 -2.70 9.46
N VAL A 84 9.41 -2.31 10.48
CA VAL A 84 8.34 -1.32 10.37
C VAL A 84 8.63 -0.20 11.36
N SER A 85 8.59 1.03 10.89
CA SER A 85 8.77 2.22 11.70
C SER A 85 7.78 3.31 11.30
N MET A 86 7.34 4.08 12.26
CA MET A 86 6.53 5.26 12.03
C MET A 86 7.42 6.50 12.18
N VAL A 87 7.37 7.38 11.20
CA VAL A 87 8.01 8.69 11.24
C VAL A 87 6.92 9.75 11.34
N LYS A 88 6.86 10.43 12.48
CA LYS A 88 5.95 11.56 12.65
C LYS A 88 6.58 12.79 12.01
N VAL A 89 5.83 13.45 11.14
CA VAL A 89 6.24 14.65 10.42
C VAL A 89 5.32 15.81 10.80
N GLU A 90 5.88 16.98 11.00
CA GLU A 90 5.09 18.20 11.12
C GLU A 90 4.56 18.57 9.73
N GLY A 91 3.25 18.59 9.59
CA GLY A 91 2.61 18.87 8.32
C GLY A 91 1.10 19.00 8.49
N PHE A 92 0.49 19.70 7.54
CA PHE A 92 -0.94 19.91 7.51
C PHE A 92 -1.53 19.44 6.19
N PHE A 93 -2.55 18.59 6.27
CA PHE A 93 -3.25 18.13 5.08
C PHE A 93 -4.33 19.15 4.67
N ASP A 94 -4.17 19.74 3.50
CA ASP A 94 -5.16 20.69 2.95
C ASP A 94 -6.36 19.93 2.37
N ARG A 95 -7.44 19.85 3.14
CA ARG A 95 -8.68 19.16 2.74
C ARG A 95 -9.48 19.92 1.69
N GLY A 96 -9.31 21.23 1.61
CA GLY A 96 -10.23 22.10 0.87
C GLY A 96 -9.85 22.38 -0.58
N LYS A 97 -8.57 22.34 -0.93
CA LYS A 97 -8.06 22.79 -2.24
C LYS A 97 -7.15 21.77 -2.88
N SER A 98 -5.89 21.71 -2.43
CA SER A 98 -4.85 20.92 -3.08
C SER A 98 -4.96 19.41 -2.77
N ARG A 99 -5.51 19.06 -1.63
CA ARG A 99 -5.57 17.68 -1.11
C ARG A 99 -4.21 17.04 -0.93
N VAL A 100 -3.22 17.84 -0.52
CA VAL A 100 -1.85 17.38 -0.26
C VAL A 100 -1.38 17.77 1.14
N ASN A 101 -0.33 17.10 1.59
CA ASN A 101 0.46 17.47 2.75
C ASN A 101 1.91 17.70 2.30
N GLU A 102 2.30 18.95 2.15
CA GLU A 102 3.64 19.32 1.69
C GLU A 102 4.74 18.83 2.64
N GLY A 103 4.51 18.92 3.96
CA GLY A 103 5.49 18.47 4.95
C GLY A 103 5.79 16.97 4.82
N GLU A 104 4.76 16.16 4.60
CA GLU A 104 4.95 14.72 4.35
C GLU A 104 5.66 14.46 3.03
N ALA A 105 5.29 15.17 1.95
CA ALA A 105 5.94 15.03 0.65
C ALA A 105 7.44 15.35 0.73
N GLN A 106 7.80 16.46 1.35
CA GLN A 106 9.20 16.85 1.57
C GLN A 106 9.96 15.82 2.43
N ALA A 107 9.34 15.31 3.49
CA ALA A 107 9.95 14.29 4.34
C ALA A 107 10.19 12.98 3.57
N ILE A 108 9.27 12.57 2.70
CA ILE A 108 9.43 11.39 1.84
C ILE A 108 10.60 11.58 0.89
N VAL A 109 10.69 12.72 0.20
CA VAL A 109 11.79 13.06 -0.71
C VAL A 109 13.13 13.06 0.03
N ALA A 110 13.18 13.66 1.21
CA ALA A 110 14.38 13.64 2.05
C ALA A 110 14.80 12.23 2.46
N GLN A 111 13.85 11.34 2.78
CA GLN A 111 14.14 9.93 3.07
C GLN A 111 14.64 9.18 1.84
N ILE A 112 14.11 9.44 0.67
CA ILE A 112 14.57 8.84 -0.59
C ILE A 112 16.02 9.28 -0.84
N LYS A 113 16.32 10.57 -0.76
CA LYS A 113 17.71 11.11 -0.92
C LYS A 113 18.68 10.47 0.05
N LYS A 114 18.30 10.36 1.32
CA LYS A 114 19.13 9.71 2.34
C LYS A 114 19.46 8.26 2.01
N ARG A 115 18.47 7.50 1.47
CA ARG A 115 18.68 6.11 1.06
C ARG A 115 19.59 6.00 -0.17
N TYR A 116 19.46 6.91 -1.11
CA TYR A 116 20.33 6.96 -2.28
C TYR A 116 21.78 7.33 -1.93
N ALA A 117 21.99 8.13 -0.90
CA ALA A 117 23.33 8.45 -0.39
C ALA A 117 24.02 7.28 0.32
N ASP A 118 23.27 6.27 0.76
CA ASP A 118 23.80 5.06 1.40
C ASP A 118 24.07 3.98 0.35
N PRO A 119 25.34 3.53 0.15
CA PRO A 119 25.72 2.57 -0.89
C PRO A 119 24.99 1.22 -0.80
N GLU A 120 24.60 0.79 0.41
CA GLU A 120 23.88 -0.48 0.60
C GLU A 120 22.39 -0.32 0.33
N GLN A 121 21.80 0.78 0.76
CA GLN A 121 20.37 1.04 0.56
C GLN A 121 20.06 1.44 -0.89
N LYS A 122 21.00 2.11 -1.60
CA LYS A 122 20.89 2.47 -3.02
C LYS A 122 20.63 1.25 -3.93
N LYS A 123 21.08 0.06 -3.53
CA LYS A 123 20.87 -1.19 -4.28
C LYS A 123 19.45 -1.74 -4.16
N GLN A 124 18.63 -1.19 -3.28
CA GLN A 124 17.28 -1.67 -3.02
C GLN A 124 16.25 -0.84 -3.76
N THR A 125 15.19 -1.46 -4.21
CA THR A 125 14.04 -0.77 -4.78
C THR A 125 13.24 -0.05 -3.68
N ILE A 126 12.68 1.11 -4.02
CA ILE A 126 11.83 1.91 -3.13
C ILE A 126 10.45 2.00 -3.77
N GLY A 127 9.41 1.69 -3.00
CA GLY A 127 8.02 1.95 -3.35
C GLY A 127 7.45 3.03 -2.42
N VAL A 128 6.72 3.98 -2.97
CA VAL A 128 5.98 4.99 -2.22
C VAL A 128 4.50 4.80 -2.50
N VAL A 129 3.68 4.75 -1.45
CA VAL A 129 2.22 4.60 -1.56
C VAL A 129 1.57 5.82 -0.94
N THR A 130 0.64 6.42 -1.67
CA THR A 130 -0.13 7.60 -1.24
C THR A 130 -1.62 7.28 -1.25
N PHE A 131 -2.41 8.01 -0.45
CA PHE A 131 -3.86 7.85 -0.41
C PHE A 131 -4.60 8.55 -1.56
N ASN A 132 -3.92 9.43 -2.30
CA ASN A 132 -4.53 10.12 -3.44
C ASN A 132 -3.47 10.51 -4.48
N VAL A 133 -3.94 10.76 -5.70
CA VAL A 133 -3.10 11.10 -6.85
C VAL A 133 -2.41 12.45 -6.67
N ASN A 134 -3.07 13.45 -6.04
CA ASN A 134 -2.47 14.76 -5.86
C ASN A 134 -1.20 14.70 -5.02
N GLN A 135 -1.23 13.90 -3.94
CA GLN A 135 -0.04 13.69 -3.11
C GLN A 135 1.07 12.95 -3.87
N GLN A 136 0.71 11.99 -4.72
CA GLN A 136 1.66 11.31 -5.59
C GLN A 136 2.34 12.30 -6.53
N THR A 137 1.56 13.09 -7.26
CA THR A 137 2.07 14.09 -8.21
C THR A 137 3.01 15.09 -7.51
N LEU A 138 2.63 15.59 -6.33
CA LEU A 138 3.49 16.48 -5.56
C LEU A 138 4.84 15.84 -5.22
N ILE A 139 4.86 14.57 -4.82
CA ILE A 139 6.11 13.87 -4.51
C ILE A 139 6.95 13.69 -5.79
N GLU A 140 6.33 13.35 -6.91
CA GLU A 140 7.00 13.21 -8.21
C GLU A 140 7.62 14.54 -8.67
N ASP A 141 6.88 15.64 -8.56
CA ASP A 141 7.36 16.98 -8.90
C ASP A 141 8.57 17.38 -8.03
N LEU A 142 8.49 17.18 -6.71
CA LEU A 142 9.58 17.46 -5.80
C LEU A 142 10.82 16.58 -6.07
N LEU A 143 10.63 15.31 -6.41
CA LEU A 143 11.72 14.43 -6.81
C LEU A 143 12.36 14.90 -8.11
N GLN A 144 11.58 15.34 -9.08
CA GLN A 144 12.08 15.87 -10.34
C GLN A 144 12.86 17.17 -10.15
N GLU A 145 12.40 18.08 -9.27
CA GLU A 145 13.15 19.27 -8.90
C GLU A 145 14.51 18.94 -8.27
N GLU A 146 14.54 17.99 -7.35
CA GLU A 146 15.79 17.54 -6.71
C GLU A 146 16.73 16.85 -7.70
N TYR A 147 16.19 16.09 -8.62
CA TYR A 147 16.94 15.46 -9.71
C TYR A 147 17.62 16.50 -10.61
N GLN A 148 16.93 17.57 -10.94
CA GLN A 148 17.50 18.66 -11.74
C GLN A 148 18.61 19.44 -11.01
N LYS A 149 18.53 19.53 -9.67
CA LYS A 149 19.54 20.21 -8.85
C LYS A 149 20.81 19.38 -8.66
N ASP A 150 20.68 18.09 -8.66
CA ASP A 150 21.73 17.14 -8.27
C ASP A 150 21.96 16.09 -9.35
N LEU A 151 22.86 16.42 -10.32
CA LEU A 151 23.21 15.53 -11.42
C LEU A 151 23.83 14.17 -10.98
N GLU A 152 24.18 14.00 -9.68
CA GLU A 152 24.61 12.73 -9.12
C GLU A 152 23.41 11.77 -8.88
N PHE A 153 22.21 12.28 -8.87
CA PHE A 153 21.00 11.48 -8.72
C PHE A 153 20.73 10.61 -9.96
N ASP A 154 21.35 10.93 -11.09
CA ASP A 154 21.16 10.29 -12.41
C ASP A 154 22.14 9.12 -12.67
N LYS A 155 23.06 8.84 -11.77
CA LYS A 155 24.05 7.75 -11.92
C LYS A 155 23.76 6.57 -10.99
#